data_3bd62d4aab7315d31e5606f337e4ad81
#
_entry.id   3bd62d4aab7315d31e5606f337e4ad81
#
_cell.length_a   1.000
_cell.length_b   1.000
_cell.length_c   1.000
_cell.angle_alpha   90.00
_cell.angle_beta   90.00
_cell.angle_gamma   90.00
#
_symmetry.space_group_name_H-M   'P 1'
#
loop_
_entity.id
_entity.type
_entity.pdbx_description
1 polymer ?
#
loop_
_entity_poly.entity_id
_entity_poly.type
_entity_poly.pdbx_seq_one_letter_code
_entity_poly.pdbx_strand_id
1 'polypeptide(L)'
;MIKAPRDRVYAAWTDPAQLKQWFGPENVQTRDLIADACVGGKFRWDLINSEGEKMTCRGEYRELQPDKKIVFTWQWEDDEDWENHVSIVTVELDDADGSTELRLTHEQLPNEESRDGHTRGWNSALDKLEKFFSR
;
A
#
# COMPACT_ATOMS: atom_id res chain seq x y z
N MET A 1 -5.14 -1.20 -14.85
CA MET A 1 -4.38 -2.40 -15.29
C MET A 1 -2.88 -2.12 -15.31
N ILE A 2 -2.08 -3.02 -14.77
CA ILE A 2 -0.63 -2.88 -14.69
C ILE A 2 0.01 -3.66 -15.84
N LYS A 3 0.88 -3.01 -16.61
CA LYS A 3 1.54 -3.61 -17.77
C LYS A 3 2.78 -4.41 -17.35
N ALA A 4 2.58 -5.43 -16.54
CA ALA A 4 3.62 -6.35 -16.08
C ALA A 4 2.96 -7.64 -15.59
N PRO A 5 3.67 -8.77 -15.63
CA PRO A 5 3.12 -10.03 -15.12
C PRO A 5 2.97 -10.00 -13.60
N ARG A 6 2.09 -10.86 -13.08
CA ARG A 6 1.72 -10.88 -11.66
C ARG A 6 2.90 -11.06 -10.71
N ASP A 7 3.89 -11.85 -11.07
CA ASP A 7 5.06 -12.08 -10.23
C ASP A 7 5.86 -10.79 -10.00
N ARG A 8 5.97 -9.95 -11.03
CA ARG A 8 6.66 -8.67 -10.92
C ARG A 8 5.84 -7.65 -10.14
N VAL A 9 4.52 -7.64 -10.31
CA VAL A 9 3.63 -6.77 -9.55
C VAL A 9 3.63 -7.18 -8.07
N TYR A 10 3.58 -8.48 -7.80
CA TYR A 10 3.67 -8.99 -6.42
C TYR A 10 5.00 -8.56 -5.77
N ALA A 11 6.11 -8.67 -6.48
CA ALA A 11 7.40 -8.23 -5.97
C ALA A 11 7.42 -6.73 -5.66
N ALA A 12 6.77 -5.90 -6.49
CA ALA A 12 6.70 -4.47 -6.25
C ALA A 12 5.94 -4.12 -4.96
N TRP A 13 5.02 -4.98 -4.53
CA TRP A 13 4.26 -4.80 -3.29
C TRP A 13 4.95 -5.41 -2.06
N THR A 14 5.91 -6.28 -2.23
CA THR A 14 6.53 -7.01 -1.11
C THR A 14 8.01 -6.72 -0.91
N ASP A 15 8.69 -6.21 -1.93
CA ASP A 15 10.10 -5.83 -1.83
C ASP A 15 10.21 -4.38 -1.33
N PRO A 16 10.79 -4.14 -0.14
CA PRO A 16 10.91 -2.78 0.40
C PRO A 16 11.62 -1.80 -0.53
N ALA A 17 12.63 -2.25 -1.27
CA ALA A 17 13.36 -1.40 -2.20
C ALA A 17 12.46 -0.92 -3.34
N GLN A 18 11.56 -1.76 -3.82
CA GLN A 18 10.60 -1.39 -4.86
C GLN A 18 9.47 -0.54 -4.28
N LEU A 19 8.95 -0.89 -3.10
CA LEU A 19 7.93 -0.10 -2.42
C LEU A 19 8.34 1.35 -2.25
N LYS A 20 9.57 1.61 -1.86
CA LYS A 20 10.07 2.97 -1.68
C LYS A 20 9.99 3.82 -2.94
N GLN A 21 9.99 3.21 -4.11
CA GLN A 21 10.00 3.93 -5.39
C GLN A 21 8.63 4.41 -5.84
N TRP A 22 7.55 3.75 -5.43
CA TRP A 22 6.22 4.10 -5.90
C TRP A 22 5.19 4.31 -4.80
N PHE A 23 5.42 3.81 -3.61
CA PHE A 23 4.41 3.79 -2.56
C PHE A 23 4.05 5.20 -2.09
N GLY A 24 2.74 5.40 -1.81
CA GLY A 24 2.23 6.66 -1.32
C GLY A 24 1.75 7.61 -2.42
N PRO A 25 0.86 8.55 -2.08
CA PRO A 25 0.36 9.53 -3.04
C PRO A 25 1.44 10.54 -3.46
N GLU A 26 1.17 11.29 -4.54
CA GLU A 26 2.14 12.21 -5.12
C GLU A 26 2.65 13.29 -4.17
N ASN A 27 1.81 13.73 -3.24
CA ASN A 27 2.13 14.84 -2.34
C ASN A 27 2.87 14.42 -1.09
N VAL A 28 3.33 13.17 -1.01
CA VAL A 28 4.10 12.69 0.13
C VAL A 28 5.42 12.10 -0.32
N GLN A 29 6.44 12.24 0.54
CA GLN A 29 7.74 11.63 0.32
C GLN A 29 7.96 10.55 1.37
N THR A 30 8.40 9.38 0.94
CA THR A 30 8.78 8.31 1.86
C THR A 30 10.13 8.64 2.46
N ARG A 31 10.20 8.79 3.77
CA ARG A 31 11.46 8.99 4.50
C ARG A 31 12.14 7.66 4.77
N ASP A 32 11.35 6.66 5.17
CA ASP A 32 11.83 5.30 5.38
C ASP A 32 10.67 4.33 5.22
N LEU A 33 10.96 3.12 4.79
CA LEU A 33 9.97 2.07 4.67
C LEU A 33 10.64 0.74 4.99
N ILE A 34 10.12 0.07 6.01
CA ILE A 34 10.59 -1.25 6.44
C ILE A 34 9.43 -2.20 6.24
N ALA A 35 9.67 -3.32 5.59
CA ALA A 35 8.66 -4.33 5.36
C ALA A 35 9.26 -5.72 5.45
N ASP A 36 8.70 -6.54 6.31
CA ASP A 36 9.05 -7.95 6.46
C ASP A 36 7.92 -8.77 5.85
N ALA A 37 8.02 -9.06 4.57
CA ALA A 37 6.93 -9.67 3.78
C ALA A 37 6.82 -11.16 4.03
N CYS A 38 6.34 -11.51 5.21
CA CYS A 38 5.97 -12.88 5.58
C CYS A 38 4.73 -12.79 6.47
N VAL A 39 3.95 -13.85 6.56
CA VAL A 39 2.76 -13.88 7.42
C VAL A 39 3.20 -13.62 8.87
N GLY A 40 2.58 -12.64 9.51
CA GLY A 40 2.98 -12.18 10.84
C GLY A 40 4.11 -11.15 10.83
N GLY A 41 4.74 -10.90 9.68
CA GLY A 41 5.75 -9.87 9.54
C GLY A 41 5.13 -8.48 9.56
N LYS A 42 5.91 -7.48 9.91
CA LYS A 42 5.41 -6.12 10.10
C LYS A 42 5.97 -5.17 9.06
N PHE A 43 5.21 -4.12 8.76
CA PHE A 43 5.73 -3.01 7.97
C PHE A 43 5.55 -1.70 8.74
N ARG A 44 6.42 -0.75 8.40
CA ARG A 44 6.37 0.60 8.94
C ARG A 44 6.76 1.57 7.83
N TRP A 45 5.91 2.55 7.59
CA TRP A 45 6.12 3.54 6.56
C TRP A 45 6.18 4.93 7.18
N ASP A 46 7.36 5.54 7.16
CA ASP A 46 7.57 6.90 7.62
C ASP A 46 7.55 7.83 6.42
N LEU A 47 6.69 8.82 6.46
CA LEU A 47 6.52 9.76 5.35
C LEU A 47 6.46 11.19 5.85
N ILE A 48 6.65 12.11 4.91
CA ILE A 48 6.48 13.53 5.15
C ILE A 48 5.54 14.07 4.05
N ASN A 49 4.54 14.83 4.43
CA ASN A 49 3.60 15.39 3.46
C ASN A 49 4.10 16.74 2.90
N SER A 50 3.35 17.34 1.98
CA SER A 50 3.74 18.60 1.33
C SER A 50 3.82 19.79 2.30
N GLU A 51 3.22 19.68 3.47
CA GLU A 51 3.26 20.73 4.51
C GLU A 51 4.39 20.52 5.52
N GLY A 52 5.22 19.52 5.31
CA GLY A 52 6.33 19.22 6.20
C GLY A 52 5.96 18.39 7.43
N GLU A 53 4.74 17.89 7.49
CA GLU A 53 4.28 17.06 8.61
C GLU A 53 4.77 15.63 8.45
N LYS A 54 5.34 15.08 9.53
CA LYS A 54 5.81 13.70 9.57
C LYS A 54 4.67 12.80 10.02
N MET A 55 4.48 11.70 9.30
CA MET A 55 3.44 10.72 9.60
C MET A 55 4.02 9.33 9.54
N THR A 56 3.45 8.41 10.30
CA THR A 56 3.86 7.01 10.29
C THR A 56 2.65 6.11 10.18
N CYS A 57 2.70 5.18 9.23
CA CYS A 57 1.71 4.13 9.09
C CYS A 57 2.39 2.79 9.37
N ARG A 58 1.69 1.92 10.09
CA ARG A 58 2.20 0.58 10.42
C ARG A 58 1.15 -0.48 10.16
N GLY A 59 1.61 -1.72 10.04
CA GLY A 59 0.70 -2.84 9.88
C GLY A 59 1.42 -4.17 9.97
N GLU A 60 0.65 -5.22 9.76
CA GLU A 60 1.11 -6.60 9.82
C GLU A 60 0.56 -7.36 8.63
N TYR A 61 1.40 -8.16 7.99
CA TYR A 61 0.95 -9.03 6.90
C TYR A 61 0.13 -10.19 7.47
N ARG A 62 -1.11 -10.31 7.02
CA ARG A 62 -2.05 -11.34 7.46
C ARG A 62 -2.13 -12.52 6.52
N GLU A 63 -2.01 -12.26 5.22
CA GLU A 63 -2.08 -13.30 4.20
C GLU A 63 -1.19 -12.93 3.03
N LEU A 64 -0.41 -13.88 2.54
CA LEU A 64 0.45 -13.71 1.36
C LEU A 64 0.29 -14.95 0.48
N GLN A 65 -0.41 -14.78 -0.64
CA GLN A 65 -0.51 -15.79 -1.69
C GLN A 65 0.33 -15.29 -2.87
N PRO A 66 1.50 -15.86 -3.09
CA PRO A 66 2.41 -15.37 -4.15
C PRO A 66 1.69 -15.19 -5.49
N ASP A 67 1.88 -14.03 -6.10
CA ASP A 67 1.34 -13.62 -7.38
C ASP A 67 -0.20 -13.49 -7.43
N LYS A 68 -0.89 -13.65 -6.31
CA LYS A 68 -2.35 -13.65 -6.27
C LYS A 68 -2.96 -12.65 -5.30
N LYS A 69 -2.46 -12.61 -4.07
CA LYS A 69 -3.16 -11.86 -3.01
C LYS A 69 -2.23 -11.43 -1.89
N ILE A 70 -2.45 -10.23 -1.39
CA ILE A 70 -1.73 -9.70 -0.23
C ILE A 70 -2.77 -9.09 0.70
N VAL A 71 -2.78 -9.48 1.97
CA VAL A 71 -3.65 -8.89 2.99
C VAL A 71 -2.77 -8.37 4.11
N PHE A 72 -2.95 -7.11 4.47
CA PHE A 72 -2.20 -6.51 5.57
C PHE A 72 -3.08 -5.54 6.33
N THR A 73 -2.73 -5.32 7.60
CA THR A 73 -3.41 -4.32 8.43
C THR A 73 -2.82 -2.94 8.14
N TRP A 74 -3.57 -1.91 8.48
CA TRP A 74 -3.19 -0.52 8.20
C TRP A 74 -3.65 0.36 9.35
N GLN A 75 -2.72 1.06 9.98
CA GLN A 75 -3.02 1.93 11.11
C GLN A 75 -2.06 3.12 11.13
N TRP A 76 -2.60 4.31 11.22
CA TRP A 76 -1.79 5.52 11.40
C TRP A 76 -1.42 5.68 12.87
N GLU A 77 -0.16 6.06 13.15
CA GLU A 77 0.28 6.41 14.50
C GLU A 77 -0.03 7.88 14.77
N ASP A 78 -0.17 8.23 16.04
CA ASP A 78 -0.40 9.61 16.50
C ASP A 78 -1.63 10.30 15.91
N ASP A 79 -2.65 9.53 15.59
CA ASP A 79 -3.93 10.03 15.11
C ASP A 79 -5.04 9.47 16.01
N GLU A 80 -5.81 10.34 16.62
CA GLU A 80 -6.86 9.95 17.58
C GLU A 80 -7.92 9.04 16.97
N ASP A 81 -8.29 9.28 15.70
CA ASP A 81 -9.28 8.45 15.01
C ASP A 81 -8.80 7.02 14.81
N TRP A 82 -7.49 6.80 14.87
CA TRP A 82 -6.86 5.51 14.65
C TRP A 82 -6.36 4.84 15.92
N GLU A 83 -6.53 5.50 17.06
CA GLU A 83 -6.13 4.92 18.34
C GLU A 83 -6.93 3.64 18.60
N ASN A 84 -6.23 2.52 18.79
CA ASN A 84 -6.84 1.20 18.96
C ASN A 84 -7.72 0.76 17.79
N HIS A 85 -7.55 1.39 16.61
CA HIS A 85 -8.34 1.07 15.42
C HIS A 85 -7.43 0.56 14.30
N VAL A 86 -7.68 -0.64 13.83
CA VAL A 86 -6.89 -1.26 12.76
C VAL A 86 -7.80 -1.52 11.57
N SER A 87 -7.40 -1.02 10.40
CA SER A 87 -8.10 -1.30 9.15
C SER A 87 -7.38 -2.40 8.38
N ILE A 88 -8.01 -2.89 7.30
CA ILE A 88 -7.49 -4.01 6.52
C ILE A 88 -7.42 -3.63 5.04
N VAL A 89 -6.28 -3.87 4.43
CA VAL A 89 -6.06 -3.68 3.00
C VAL A 89 -5.88 -5.03 2.34
N THR A 90 -6.63 -5.27 1.27
CA THR A 90 -6.54 -6.47 0.45
C THR A 90 -6.17 -6.07 -0.97
N VAL A 91 -5.09 -6.66 -1.49
CA VAL A 91 -4.66 -6.48 -2.87
C VAL A 91 -4.80 -7.81 -3.59
N GLU A 92 -5.56 -7.84 -4.68
CA GLU A 92 -5.78 -9.02 -5.48
C GLU A 92 -5.24 -8.81 -6.88
N LEU A 93 -4.53 -9.82 -7.40
CA LEU A 93 -3.86 -9.76 -8.70
C LEU A 93 -4.41 -10.87 -9.60
N ASP A 94 -4.99 -10.47 -10.73
CA ASP A 94 -5.49 -11.40 -11.74
C ASP A 94 -4.67 -11.25 -13.03
N ASP A 95 -4.36 -12.37 -13.65
CA ASP A 95 -3.64 -12.38 -14.92
C ASP A 95 -4.56 -11.89 -16.06
N ALA A 96 -4.06 -10.97 -16.87
CA ALA A 96 -4.79 -10.41 -18.01
C ALA A 96 -3.86 -10.39 -19.23
N ASP A 97 -3.61 -11.58 -19.81
CA ASP A 97 -2.77 -11.76 -21.00
C ASP A 97 -1.36 -11.18 -20.85
N GLY A 98 -0.72 -11.47 -19.72
CA GLY A 98 0.64 -10.99 -19.43
C GLY A 98 0.70 -9.64 -18.72
N SER A 99 -0.44 -8.97 -18.63
CA SER A 99 -0.61 -7.79 -17.76
C SER A 99 -1.33 -8.24 -16.49
N THR A 100 -1.47 -7.33 -15.52
CA THR A 100 -2.12 -7.64 -14.25
C THR A 100 -3.30 -6.71 -14.01
N GLU A 101 -4.47 -7.29 -13.73
CA GLU A 101 -5.59 -6.54 -13.19
C GLU A 101 -5.45 -6.53 -11.67
N LEU A 102 -5.29 -5.35 -11.09
CA LEU A 102 -5.11 -5.17 -9.66
C LEU A 102 -6.38 -4.60 -9.05
N ARG A 103 -6.87 -5.24 -7.99
CA ARG A 103 -7.98 -4.72 -7.19
C ARG A 103 -7.51 -4.49 -5.77
N LEU A 104 -7.72 -3.29 -5.28
CA LEU A 104 -7.39 -2.93 -3.90
C LEU A 104 -8.67 -2.62 -3.13
N THR A 105 -8.83 -3.28 -2.00
CA THR A 105 -9.96 -3.03 -1.09
C THR A 105 -9.40 -2.60 0.27
N HIS A 106 -9.85 -1.46 0.76
CA HIS A 106 -9.45 -0.97 2.09
C HIS A 106 -10.71 -0.91 2.95
N GLU A 107 -10.78 -1.77 3.96
CA GLU A 107 -11.97 -1.97 4.79
C GLU A 107 -11.73 -1.57 6.25
N GLN A 108 -12.81 -1.36 6.98
CA GLN A 108 -12.78 -1.06 8.41
C GLN A 108 -12.06 0.27 8.72
N LEU A 109 -12.25 1.24 7.86
CA LEU A 109 -11.76 2.59 8.10
C LEU A 109 -12.58 3.26 9.21
N PRO A 110 -11.98 4.13 10.03
CA PRO A 110 -12.66 4.66 11.21
C PRO A 110 -13.85 5.58 10.92
N ASN A 111 -13.84 6.26 9.77
CA ASN A 111 -14.93 7.17 9.41
C ASN A 111 -14.95 7.43 7.90
N GLU A 112 -15.97 8.16 7.46
CA GLU A 112 -16.18 8.47 6.04
C GLU A 112 -15.10 9.37 5.46
N GLU A 113 -14.64 10.33 6.23
CA GLU A 113 -13.56 11.24 5.84
C GLU A 113 -12.26 10.46 5.57
N SER A 114 -11.92 9.52 6.45
CA SER A 114 -10.75 8.64 6.25
C SER A 114 -10.92 7.78 5.00
N ARG A 115 -12.11 7.26 4.76
CA ARG A 115 -12.40 6.44 3.58
C ARG A 115 -12.17 7.24 2.30
N ASP A 116 -12.69 8.45 2.22
CA ASP A 116 -12.54 9.30 1.04
C ASP A 116 -11.08 9.70 0.82
N GLY A 117 -10.39 10.06 1.89
CA GLY A 117 -8.97 10.43 1.83
C GLY A 117 -8.09 9.26 1.37
N HIS A 118 -8.34 8.06 1.87
CA HIS A 118 -7.58 6.88 1.46
C HIS A 118 -7.91 6.46 0.02
N THR A 119 -9.14 6.63 -0.42
CA THR A 119 -9.51 6.36 -1.82
C THR A 119 -8.69 7.24 -2.76
N ARG A 120 -8.60 8.54 -2.47
CA ARG A 120 -7.78 9.46 -3.27
C ARG A 120 -6.30 9.10 -3.21
N GLY A 121 -5.81 8.77 -2.02
CA GLY A 121 -4.41 8.38 -1.82
C GLY A 121 -4.04 7.11 -2.57
N TRP A 122 -4.89 6.09 -2.51
CA TRP A 122 -4.65 4.83 -3.23
C TRP A 122 -4.70 5.02 -4.73
N ASN A 123 -5.63 5.83 -5.25
CA ASN A 123 -5.68 6.11 -6.69
C ASN A 123 -4.40 6.78 -7.16
N SER A 124 -3.89 7.74 -6.39
CA SER A 124 -2.63 8.41 -6.70
C SER A 124 -1.45 7.43 -6.66
N ALA A 125 -1.39 6.58 -5.63
CA ALA A 125 -0.32 5.59 -5.49
C ALA A 125 -0.34 4.56 -6.62
N LEU A 126 -1.54 4.10 -7.01
CA LEU A 126 -1.66 3.12 -8.09
C LEU A 126 -1.29 3.71 -9.45
N ASP A 127 -1.52 5.01 -9.66
CA ASP A 127 -1.02 5.69 -10.86
C ASP A 127 0.51 5.69 -10.90
N LYS A 128 1.15 5.89 -9.76
CA LYS A 128 2.61 5.81 -9.65
C LYS A 128 3.11 4.39 -9.92
N LEU A 129 2.39 3.38 -9.45
CA LEU A 129 2.73 1.99 -9.71
C LEU A 129 2.65 1.67 -11.20
N GLU A 130 1.62 2.14 -11.90
CA GLU A 130 1.51 1.98 -13.35
C GLU A 130 2.71 2.63 -14.06
N LYS A 131 3.09 3.82 -13.65
CA LYS A 131 4.25 4.52 -14.22
C LYS A 131 5.56 3.78 -13.95
N PHE A 132 5.67 3.18 -12.78
CA PHE A 132 6.85 2.39 -12.38
C PHE A 132 7.08 1.23 -13.38
N PHE A 133 6.03 0.59 -13.84
CA PHE A 133 6.10 -0.51 -14.81
C PHE A 133 6.08 -0.06 -16.28
N SER A 134 5.91 1.21 -16.55
CA SER A 134 5.94 1.74 -17.92
C SER A 134 7.26 2.35 -18.32
N ARG A 135 8.26 2.28 -17.48
CA ARG A 135 9.61 2.82 -17.73
C ARG A 135 10.40 1.94 -18.66
#